data_48776ab73dccf4eabd523f2695a9c90d
#
_entry.id   48776ab73dccf4eabd523f2695a9c90d
#
_cell.length_a   1.000
_cell.length_b   1.000
_cell.length_c   1.000
_cell.angle_alpha   90.00
_cell.angle_beta   90.00
_cell.angle_gamma   90.00
#
_symmetry.space_group_name_H-M   'P 1'
#
loop_
_entity.id
_entity.type
_entity.pdbx_description
1 polymer ?
#
loop_
_entity_poly.entity_id
_entity_poly.type
_entity_poly.pdbx_seq_one_letter_code
_entity_poly.pdbx_strand_id
1 'polypeptide(L)'
;MRKWLSCLMVLVMLTVPMIQADAAEKAVLALGADLSADQRAVVLSEMGISEEEAASYQTIYITNDMEHQYLDSSIGASVVGRHALSSVLLIPQESGAGLSVETHNINYCTIAMYKNALLTAGVQDAKVIVAAPSQVSGTAALIGAVKAYETYSGEEVAQDAFETATNELVLTGELMEELDSEQISDLIAYLKQKVAENGLDDPDKLEELVKQAAKEMDMSLTDAQISQLVDLLLKLSKLDIDAGKLVSQAKELYDKLDDLGIELDTKKVGNFVTRFVSSIWELIQGFMSRD
;
A
#
# COMPACT_ATOMS: atom_id res chain seq x y z
N MET A 1 2.33 -71.26 -17.06
CA MET A 1 2.00 -70.59 -16.00
C MET A 1 2.59 -69.21 -16.10
N ARG A 2 1.92 -68.34 -16.81
CA ARG A 2 2.47 -67.09 -17.33
C ARG A 2 2.13 -65.93 -16.42
N LYS A 3 3.20 -65.19 -15.95
CA LYS A 3 3.15 -63.97 -15.20
C LYS A 3 2.69 -62.82 -16.10
N TRP A 4 1.63 -62.12 -15.76
CA TRP A 4 1.24 -60.85 -16.33
C TRP A 4 1.62 -59.74 -15.38
N LEU A 5 2.68 -59.01 -15.71
CA LEU A 5 3.00 -57.73 -15.11
C LEU A 5 2.16 -56.66 -15.85
N SER A 6 1.19 -56.12 -15.14
CA SER A 6 0.50 -54.90 -15.59
C SER A 6 1.34 -53.69 -15.18
N CYS A 7 1.90 -53.04 -16.20
CA CYS A 7 2.61 -51.76 -16.06
C CYS A 7 1.54 -50.66 -15.89
N LEU A 8 1.35 -50.15 -14.69
CA LEU A 8 0.51 -48.98 -14.40
C LEU A 8 1.32 -47.75 -14.73
N MET A 9 1.11 -47.18 -15.91
CA MET A 9 1.71 -45.91 -16.30
C MET A 9 0.91 -44.80 -15.62
N VAL A 10 1.46 -44.25 -14.53
CA VAL A 10 0.90 -43.06 -13.85
C VAL A 10 1.22 -41.86 -14.72
N LEU A 11 0.21 -41.41 -15.47
CA LEU A 11 0.24 -40.14 -16.20
C LEU A 11 0.08 -39.02 -15.18
N VAL A 12 1.19 -38.47 -14.71
CA VAL A 12 1.20 -37.21 -13.94
C VAL A 12 0.91 -36.08 -14.92
N MET A 13 -0.35 -35.68 -15.01
CA MET A 13 -0.72 -34.41 -15.64
C MET A 13 -0.17 -33.28 -14.78
N LEU A 14 0.87 -32.65 -15.28
CA LEU A 14 1.28 -31.33 -14.85
C LEU A 14 0.15 -30.35 -15.19
N THR A 15 -0.74 -30.12 -14.23
CA THR A 15 -1.66 -28.97 -14.27
C THR A 15 -0.83 -27.73 -13.98
N VAL A 16 -0.29 -27.12 -15.03
CA VAL A 16 0.23 -25.75 -14.98
C VAL A 16 -0.98 -24.87 -14.64
N PRO A 17 -0.93 -24.04 -13.58
CA PRO A 17 -2.07 -23.21 -13.23
C PRO A 17 -2.34 -22.20 -14.36
N MET A 18 -3.45 -22.37 -15.07
CA MET A 18 -3.97 -21.39 -16.04
C MET A 18 -4.36 -20.05 -15.41
N ILE A 19 -4.33 -19.96 -14.08
CA ILE A 19 -4.75 -18.79 -13.30
C ILE A 19 -3.82 -17.59 -13.51
N GLN A 20 -2.52 -17.83 -13.74
CA GLN A 20 -1.57 -16.74 -13.96
C GLN A 20 -1.73 -16.01 -15.30
N ALA A 21 -2.27 -16.64 -16.32
CA ALA A 21 -2.46 -16.03 -17.64
C ALA A 21 -3.59 -14.98 -17.64
N ASP A 22 -4.71 -15.24 -16.94
CA ASP A 22 -5.87 -14.32 -16.92
C ASP A 22 -5.58 -13.04 -16.09
N ALA A 23 -4.80 -13.14 -15.01
CA ALA A 23 -4.39 -11.98 -14.21
C ALA A 23 -3.36 -11.11 -14.96
N ALA A 24 -2.46 -11.72 -15.73
CA ALA A 24 -1.50 -10.99 -16.56
C ALA A 24 -2.17 -10.23 -17.72
N GLU A 25 -3.23 -10.78 -18.33
CA GLU A 25 -3.98 -10.09 -19.39
C GLU A 25 -4.70 -8.81 -18.89
N LYS A 26 -4.92 -8.67 -17.58
CA LYS A 26 -5.59 -7.52 -16.97
C LYS A 26 -4.63 -6.56 -16.28
N ALA A 27 -3.33 -6.84 -16.32
CA ALA A 27 -2.35 -5.95 -15.71
C ALA A 27 -2.31 -4.59 -16.41
N VAL A 28 -2.09 -3.53 -15.62
CA VAL A 28 -1.97 -2.15 -16.12
C VAL A 28 -0.57 -1.63 -15.81
N LEU A 29 0.08 -1.10 -16.84
CA LEU A 29 1.40 -0.50 -16.76
C LEU A 29 1.27 1.03 -16.79
N ALA A 30 1.52 1.70 -15.66
CA ALA A 30 1.57 3.14 -15.57
C ALA A 30 3.04 3.60 -15.64
N LEU A 31 3.44 4.22 -16.74
CA LEU A 31 4.81 4.68 -16.97
C LEU A 31 4.93 6.17 -16.69
N GLY A 32 6.04 6.58 -16.07
CA GLY A 32 6.43 7.99 -16.03
C GLY A 32 6.62 8.54 -17.45
N ALA A 33 5.97 9.66 -17.77
CA ALA A 33 5.95 10.20 -19.12
C ALA A 33 7.31 10.77 -19.58
N ASP A 34 8.20 11.07 -18.65
CA ASP A 34 9.51 11.65 -18.92
C ASP A 34 10.64 10.59 -19.09
N LEU A 35 10.28 9.30 -19.11
CA LEU A 35 11.25 8.24 -19.34
C LEU A 35 11.81 8.28 -20.78
N SER A 36 13.12 8.29 -20.94
CA SER A 36 13.75 7.95 -22.22
C SER A 36 13.57 6.47 -22.54
N ALA A 37 13.85 6.04 -23.77
CA ALA A 37 13.77 4.63 -24.16
C ALA A 37 14.69 3.74 -23.31
N ASP A 38 15.92 4.18 -23.02
CA ASP A 38 16.86 3.44 -22.18
C ASP A 38 16.38 3.34 -20.73
N GLN A 39 15.84 4.44 -20.19
CA GLN A 39 15.27 4.45 -18.85
C GLN A 39 14.03 3.54 -18.74
N ARG A 40 13.18 3.54 -19.76
CA ARG A 40 12.03 2.62 -19.83
C ARG A 40 12.48 1.15 -19.79
N ALA A 41 13.50 0.79 -20.54
CA ALA A 41 14.05 -0.58 -20.52
C ALA A 41 14.56 -0.97 -19.12
N VAL A 42 15.22 -0.06 -18.39
CA VAL A 42 15.62 -0.28 -16.99
C VAL A 42 14.40 -0.49 -16.10
N VAL A 43 13.38 0.36 -16.20
CA VAL A 43 12.15 0.24 -15.40
C VAL A 43 11.46 -1.10 -15.62
N LEU A 44 11.30 -1.55 -16.87
CA LEU A 44 10.70 -2.84 -17.17
C LEU A 44 11.53 -4.00 -16.61
N SER A 45 12.85 -3.92 -16.70
CA SER A 45 13.75 -4.91 -16.09
C SER A 45 13.62 -4.98 -14.58
N GLU A 46 13.52 -3.83 -13.91
CA GLU A 46 13.30 -3.75 -12.45
C GLU A 46 11.92 -4.30 -12.03
N MET A 47 10.92 -4.18 -12.89
CA MET A 47 9.59 -4.79 -12.70
C MET A 47 9.59 -6.29 -13.01
N GLY A 48 10.68 -6.84 -13.56
CA GLY A 48 10.80 -8.25 -13.94
C GLY A 48 10.00 -8.64 -15.18
N ILE A 49 9.72 -7.68 -16.08
CA ILE A 49 8.98 -7.90 -17.33
C ILE A 49 9.80 -7.51 -18.55
N SER A 50 9.55 -8.20 -19.65
CA SER A 50 10.14 -7.91 -20.98
C SER A 50 9.34 -6.83 -21.71
N GLU A 51 9.94 -6.23 -22.74
CA GLU A 51 9.23 -5.32 -23.66
C GLU A 51 8.05 -6.00 -24.37
N GLU A 52 8.16 -7.28 -24.65
CA GLU A 52 7.10 -8.07 -25.29
C GLU A 52 5.91 -8.25 -24.33
N GLU A 53 6.16 -8.56 -23.07
CA GLU A 53 5.12 -8.63 -22.03
C GLU A 53 4.50 -7.26 -21.79
N ALA A 54 5.31 -6.22 -21.67
CA ALA A 54 4.83 -4.84 -21.51
C ALA A 54 3.91 -4.39 -22.66
N ALA A 55 4.18 -4.84 -23.90
CA ALA A 55 3.35 -4.53 -25.05
C ALA A 55 1.96 -5.19 -25.01
N SER A 56 1.77 -6.24 -24.19
CA SER A 56 0.48 -6.91 -23.98
C SER A 56 -0.38 -6.21 -22.90
N TYR A 57 0.20 -5.36 -22.08
CA TYR A 57 -0.51 -4.69 -20.99
C TYR A 57 -1.16 -3.39 -21.47
N GLN A 58 -2.27 -3.03 -20.84
CA GLN A 58 -2.81 -1.68 -21.00
C GLN A 58 -1.84 -0.69 -20.37
N THR A 59 -1.32 0.25 -21.19
CA THR A 59 -0.34 1.23 -20.75
C THR A 59 -0.95 2.63 -20.64
N ILE A 60 -0.72 3.29 -19.51
CA ILE A 60 -1.04 4.69 -19.26
C ILE A 60 0.24 5.47 -18.94
N TYR A 61 0.20 6.79 -19.08
CA TYR A 61 1.35 7.66 -18.82
C TYR A 61 1.02 8.67 -17.75
N ILE A 62 1.91 8.79 -16.77
CA ILE A 62 1.82 9.75 -15.68
C ILE A 62 2.76 10.90 -15.96
N THR A 63 2.20 12.10 -16.10
CA THR A 63 2.97 13.32 -16.38
C THR A 63 3.35 14.04 -15.09
N ASN A 64 4.41 14.84 -15.14
CA ASN A 64 4.78 15.68 -14.01
C ASN A 64 3.69 16.73 -13.69
N ASP A 65 2.93 17.20 -14.69
CA ASP A 65 1.78 18.06 -14.46
C ASP A 65 0.69 17.37 -13.61
N MET A 66 0.47 16.06 -13.82
CA MET A 66 -0.44 15.29 -12.96
C MET A 66 0.08 15.20 -11.52
N GLU A 67 1.39 14.99 -11.33
CA GLU A 67 1.98 15.01 -9.99
C GLU A 67 1.72 16.36 -9.30
N HIS A 68 1.98 17.47 -9.97
CA HIS A 68 1.73 18.79 -9.43
C HIS A 68 0.24 19.03 -9.14
N GLN A 69 -0.65 18.58 -10.01
CA GLN A 69 -2.09 18.72 -9.79
C GLN A 69 -2.56 18.05 -8.49
N TYR A 70 -2.03 16.86 -8.17
CA TYR A 70 -2.48 16.08 -7.01
C TYR A 70 -1.65 16.31 -5.73
N LEU A 71 -0.42 16.80 -5.86
CA LEU A 71 0.53 16.83 -4.75
C LEU A 71 0.91 18.24 -4.28
N ASP A 72 0.84 19.28 -5.14
CA ASP A 72 1.32 20.64 -4.80
C ASP A 72 0.65 21.26 -3.57
N SER A 73 -0.57 20.86 -3.27
CA SER A 73 -1.27 21.33 -2.05
C SER A 73 -0.74 20.69 -0.77
N SER A 74 0.06 19.62 -0.89
CA SER A 74 0.43 18.76 0.22
C SER A 74 1.94 18.53 0.35
N ILE A 75 2.71 18.57 -0.74
CA ILE A 75 4.18 18.34 -0.74
C ILE A 75 4.93 19.56 -1.29
N GLY A 76 6.12 19.82 -0.73
CA GLY A 76 7.04 20.77 -1.34
C GLY A 76 7.47 20.35 -2.75
N ALA A 77 7.49 21.30 -3.70
CA ALA A 77 7.85 21.06 -5.10
C ALA A 77 9.23 20.38 -5.29
N SER A 78 10.10 20.42 -4.28
CA SER A 78 11.40 19.74 -4.30
C SER A 78 11.30 18.22 -4.19
N VAL A 79 10.24 17.69 -3.56
CA VAL A 79 9.99 16.24 -3.42
C VAL A 79 9.33 15.70 -4.68
N VAL A 80 8.37 16.42 -5.24
CA VAL A 80 7.73 16.06 -6.52
C VAL A 80 8.75 16.07 -7.66
N GLY A 81 9.64 17.06 -7.68
CA GLY A 81 10.65 17.20 -8.73
C GLY A 81 10.10 17.77 -10.02
N ARG A 82 10.79 17.49 -11.14
CA ARG A 82 10.49 18.08 -12.46
C ARG A 82 10.21 17.04 -13.54
N HIS A 83 10.30 15.78 -13.21
CA HIS A 83 10.17 14.66 -14.15
C HIS A 83 9.44 13.50 -13.51
N ALA A 84 8.40 13.02 -14.15
CA ALA A 84 7.71 11.81 -13.79
C ALA A 84 8.48 10.59 -14.31
N LEU A 85 9.31 9.97 -13.46
CA LEU A 85 10.18 8.85 -13.81
C LEU A 85 9.76 7.54 -13.13
N SER A 86 9.18 7.61 -11.90
CA SER A 86 8.70 6.39 -11.26
C SER A 86 7.46 5.85 -11.95
N SER A 87 7.36 4.54 -12.02
CA SER A 87 6.38 3.80 -12.82
C SER A 87 5.82 2.65 -12.00
N VAL A 88 4.67 2.13 -12.40
CA VAL A 88 3.96 1.08 -11.69
C VAL A 88 3.49 0.00 -12.66
N LEU A 89 3.67 -1.26 -12.25
CA LEU A 89 2.93 -2.39 -12.78
C LEU A 89 1.91 -2.81 -11.72
N LEU A 90 0.62 -2.66 -12.03
CA LEU A 90 -0.48 -3.13 -11.21
C LEU A 90 -0.99 -4.46 -11.79
N ILE A 91 -0.94 -5.51 -10.98
CA ILE A 91 -1.41 -6.86 -11.34
C ILE A 91 -2.58 -7.18 -10.41
N PRO A 92 -3.82 -7.22 -10.95
CA PRO A 92 -4.98 -7.58 -10.16
C PRO A 92 -4.83 -8.98 -9.56
N GLN A 93 -5.39 -9.17 -8.38
CA GLN A 93 -5.38 -10.43 -7.65
C GLN A 93 -6.82 -10.91 -7.40
N GLU A 94 -6.97 -12.15 -6.95
CA GLU A 94 -8.27 -12.69 -6.56
C GLU A 94 -8.83 -11.94 -5.34
N SER A 95 -10.15 -11.83 -5.25
CA SER A 95 -10.81 -11.19 -4.11
C SER A 95 -10.37 -11.79 -2.78
N GLY A 96 -9.92 -10.95 -1.87
CA GLY A 96 -9.39 -11.33 -0.57
C GLY A 96 -7.88 -11.62 -0.55
N ALA A 97 -7.16 -11.47 -1.67
CA ALA A 97 -5.71 -11.63 -1.71
C ALA A 97 -4.96 -10.47 -1.02
N GLY A 98 -5.64 -9.34 -0.84
CA GLY A 98 -5.06 -8.15 -0.25
C GLY A 98 -4.15 -7.36 -1.19
N LEU A 99 -3.49 -6.35 -0.64
CA LEU A 99 -2.59 -5.46 -1.37
C LEU A 99 -1.13 -5.76 -1.04
N SER A 100 -0.35 -6.14 -2.04
CA SER A 100 1.11 -6.25 -1.91
C SER A 100 1.82 -5.16 -2.71
N VAL A 101 2.91 -4.62 -2.16
CA VAL A 101 3.71 -3.57 -2.79
C VAL A 101 5.18 -3.97 -2.77
N GLU A 102 5.86 -3.79 -3.90
CA GLU A 102 7.31 -3.93 -4.07
C GLU A 102 7.87 -2.63 -4.66
N THR A 103 9.06 -2.23 -4.26
CA THR A 103 9.68 -0.98 -4.73
C THR A 103 11.12 -1.19 -5.19
N HIS A 104 11.49 -0.60 -6.32
CA HIS A 104 12.83 -0.64 -6.92
C HIS A 104 13.30 0.77 -7.26
N ASN A 105 14.44 1.17 -6.74
CA ASN A 105 15.02 2.51 -6.95
C ASN A 105 14.14 3.66 -6.44
N ILE A 106 13.44 3.47 -5.33
CA ILE A 106 12.64 4.49 -4.66
C ILE A 106 13.31 4.81 -3.31
N ASN A 107 13.44 6.10 -2.98
CA ASN A 107 14.16 6.56 -1.79
C ASN A 107 13.37 7.43 -0.82
N TYR A 108 12.14 7.85 -1.17
CA TYR A 108 11.28 8.64 -0.29
C TYR A 108 10.00 7.86 0.08
N CYS A 109 9.20 7.45 -0.90
CA CYS A 109 7.99 6.68 -0.64
C CYS A 109 8.33 5.25 -0.23
N THR A 110 8.12 4.89 1.03
CA THR A 110 8.34 3.52 1.52
C THR A 110 7.22 2.57 1.08
N ILE A 111 7.44 1.26 1.17
CA ILE A 111 6.41 0.23 0.92
C ILE A 111 5.19 0.47 1.81
N ALA A 112 5.40 0.80 3.10
CA ALA A 112 4.33 1.07 4.05
C ALA A 112 3.53 2.33 3.68
N MET A 113 4.20 3.40 3.24
CA MET A 113 3.54 4.63 2.75
C MET A 113 2.65 4.34 1.55
N TYR A 114 3.15 3.62 0.53
CA TYR A 114 2.33 3.22 -0.61
C TYR A 114 1.13 2.38 -0.18
N LYS A 115 1.38 1.36 0.63
CA LYS A 115 0.33 0.44 1.08
C LYS A 115 -0.79 1.19 1.81
N ASN A 116 -0.42 2.06 2.76
CA ASN A 116 -1.36 2.86 3.51
C ASN A 116 -2.18 3.81 2.62
N ALA A 117 -1.51 4.56 1.73
CA ALA A 117 -2.17 5.52 0.85
C ALA A 117 -3.08 4.82 -0.18
N LEU A 118 -2.62 3.72 -0.79
CA LEU A 118 -3.41 2.96 -1.76
C LEU A 118 -4.68 2.36 -1.13
N LEU A 119 -4.60 1.91 0.12
CA LEU A 119 -5.77 1.47 0.86
C LEU A 119 -6.77 2.58 1.13
N THR A 120 -6.30 3.77 1.48
CA THR A 120 -7.12 4.98 1.63
C THR A 120 -7.81 5.36 0.32
N ALA A 121 -7.12 5.19 -0.81
CA ALA A 121 -7.69 5.37 -2.14
C ALA A 121 -8.67 4.24 -2.55
N GLY A 122 -8.82 3.19 -1.75
CA GLY A 122 -9.71 2.07 -2.04
C GLY A 122 -9.11 0.99 -2.95
N VAL A 123 -7.81 1.04 -3.25
CA VAL A 123 -7.11 0.00 -4.03
C VAL A 123 -7.04 -1.29 -3.22
N GLN A 124 -7.50 -2.39 -3.80
CA GLN A 124 -7.63 -3.68 -3.13
C GLN A 124 -7.19 -4.81 -4.05
N ASP A 125 -6.83 -5.94 -3.45
CA ASP A 125 -6.60 -7.20 -4.15
C ASP A 125 -5.71 -7.03 -5.40
N ALA A 126 -4.53 -6.45 -5.18
CA ALA A 126 -3.57 -6.16 -6.23
C ALA A 126 -2.12 -6.36 -5.76
N LYS A 127 -1.27 -6.81 -6.69
CA LYS A 127 0.18 -6.69 -6.56
C LYS A 127 0.62 -5.43 -7.31
N VAL A 128 1.30 -4.54 -6.62
CA VAL A 128 1.81 -3.26 -7.13
C VAL A 128 3.33 -3.29 -7.11
N ILE A 129 3.96 -3.24 -8.27
CA ILE A 129 5.41 -3.17 -8.41
C ILE A 129 5.77 -1.76 -8.86
N VAL A 130 6.46 -1.03 -8.00
CA VAL A 130 6.94 0.33 -8.27
C VAL A 130 8.40 0.26 -8.68
N ALA A 131 8.75 0.90 -9.80
CA ALA A 131 10.14 0.96 -10.26
C ALA A 131 10.50 2.31 -10.86
N ALA A 132 11.79 2.65 -10.77
CA ALA A 132 12.36 3.81 -11.41
C ALA A 132 13.73 3.47 -12.04
N PRO A 133 14.21 4.27 -13.02
CA PRO A 133 15.48 3.99 -13.69
C PRO A 133 16.71 4.28 -12.81
N SER A 134 16.53 5.04 -11.76
CA SER A 134 17.51 5.40 -10.73
C SER A 134 16.77 5.85 -9.47
N GLN A 135 17.49 6.16 -8.39
CA GLN A 135 16.89 6.63 -7.14
C GLN A 135 16.07 7.91 -7.34
N VAL A 136 14.75 7.85 -7.06
CA VAL A 136 13.81 8.95 -7.11
C VAL A 136 12.83 8.89 -5.93
N SER A 137 12.06 9.97 -5.71
CA SER A 137 11.08 10.03 -4.61
C SER A 137 9.98 8.96 -4.71
N GLY A 138 9.46 8.70 -5.91
CA GLY A 138 8.40 7.73 -6.14
C GLY A 138 6.98 8.34 -6.18
N THR A 139 6.84 9.64 -6.15
CA THR A 139 5.54 10.34 -6.09
C THR A 139 4.67 10.09 -7.33
N ALA A 140 5.26 10.05 -8.55
CA ALA A 140 4.54 9.70 -9.77
C ALA A 140 3.93 8.30 -9.70
N ALA A 141 4.61 7.37 -9.03
CA ALA A 141 4.13 6.00 -8.90
C ALA A 141 2.87 5.88 -8.02
N LEU A 142 2.67 6.74 -7.01
CA LEU A 142 1.41 6.76 -6.26
C LEU A 142 0.24 7.11 -7.17
N ILE A 143 0.38 8.21 -7.94
CA ILE A 143 -0.63 8.62 -8.91
C ILE A 143 -0.85 7.50 -9.95
N GLY A 144 0.25 6.91 -10.42
CA GLY A 144 0.24 5.79 -11.36
C GLY A 144 -0.53 4.58 -10.86
N ALA A 145 -0.34 4.20 -9.59
CA ALA A 145 -1.02 3.05 -9.01
C ALA A 145 -2.53 3.26 -8.90
N VAL A 146 -2.98 4.44 -8.47
CA VAL A 146 -4.42 4.77 -8.41
C VAL A 146 -5.02 4.81 -9.82
N LYS A 147 -4.36 5.48 -10.79
CA LYS A 147 -4.84 5.54 -12.18
C LYS A 147 -4.82 4.18 -12.88
N ALA A 148 -3.86 3.32 -12.56
CA ALA A 148 -3.84 1.94 -13.04
C ALA A 148 -5.01 1.13 -12.46
N TYR A 149 -5.34 1.33 -11.19
CA TYR A 149 -6.49 0.69 -10.56
C TYR A 149 -7.81 1.14 -11.18
N GLU A 150 -8.02 2.46 -11.40
CA GLU A 150 -9.17 2.99 -12.12
C GLU A 150 -9.29 2.39 -13.54
N THR A 151 -8.16 2.28 -14.22
CA THR A 151 -8.09 1.70 -15.57
C THR A 151 -8.49 0.21 -15.58
N TYR A 152 -8.06 -0.54 -14.57
CA TYR A 152 -8.39 -1.95 -14.39
C TYR A 152 -9.85 -2.17 -13.98
N SER A 153 -10.31 -1.45 -12.95
CA SER A 153 -11.64 -1.62 -12.39
C SER A 153 -12.74 -1.05 -13.27
N GLY A 154 -12.42 -0.04 -14.08
CA GLY A 154 -13.38 0.76 -14.82
C GLY A 154 -14.18 1.74 -13.94
N GLU A 155 -13.80 1.90 -12.67
CA GLU A 155 -14.43 2.79 -11.70
C GLU A 155 -13.42 3.88 -11.31
N GLU A 156 -13.87 5.13 -11.25
CA GLU A 156 -13.06 6.25 -10.76
C GLU A 156 -12.95 6.16 -9.24
N VAL A 157 -11.75 6.37 -8.72
CA VAL A 157 -11.52 6.56 -7.28
C VAL A 157 -12.12 7.90 -6.88
N ALA A 158 -12.92 7.91 -5.82
CA ALA A 158 -13.53 9.14 -5.33
C ALA A 158 -12.45 10.20 -5.05
N GLN A 159 -12.70 11.43 -5.49
CA GLN A 159 -11.70 12.50 -5.41
C GLN A 159 -11.22 12.75 -3.98
N ASP A 160 -12.13 12.73 -3.00
CA ASP A 160 -11.83 12.90 -1.58
C ASP A 160 -10.97 11.75 -1.02
N ALA A 161 -11.18 10.52 -1.48
CA ALA A 161 -10.36 9.37 -1.14
C ALA A 161 -8.94 9.51 -1.72
N PHE A 162 -8.82 9.95 -2.97
CA PHE A 162 -7.52 10.19 -3.61
C PHE A 162 -6.75 11.34 -2.95
N GLU A 163 -7.43 12.47 -2.68
CA GLU A 163 -6.82 13.61 -1.98
C GLU A 163 -6.40 13.23 -0.56
N THR A 164 -7.19 12.41 0.14
CA THR A 164 -6.84 11.93 1.49
C THR A 164 -5.65 10.96 1.43
N ALA A 165 -5.62 10.06 0.46
CA ALA A 165 -4.50 9.13 0.25
C ALA A 165 -3.18 9.85 -0.04
N THR A 166 -3.22 10.87 -0.90
CA THR A 166 -2.04 11.70 -1.20
C THR A 166 -1.60 12.49 0.03
N ASN A 167 -2.53 13.11 0.76
CA ASN A 167 -2.22 13.82 2.00
C ASN A 167 -1.64 12.89 3.08
N GLU A 168 -2.14 11.67 3.20
CA GLU A 168 -1.59 10.66 4.11
C GLU A 168 -0.15 10.30 3.77
N LEU A 169 0.15 10.03 2.49
CA LEU A 169 1.50 9.71 2.06
C LEU A 169 2.48 10.83 2.39
N VAL A 170 2.09 12.07 2.08
CA VAL A 170 2.89 13.27 2.34
C VAL A 170 3.18 13.46 3.80
N LEU A 171 2.11 13.52 4.61
CA LEU A 171 2.24 13.72 6.05
C LEU A 171 3.08 12.61 6.68
N THR A 172 2.93 11.37 6.21
CA THR A 172 3.76 10.25 6.67
C THR A 172 5.24 10.52 6.40
N GLY A 173 5.59 10.93 5.18
CA GLY A 173 6.96 11.22 4.79
C GLY A 173 7.57 12.38 5.58
N GLU A 174 6.83 13.48 5.75
CA GLU A 174 7.27 14.64 6.55
C GLU A 174 7.53 14.25 8.01
N LEU A 175 6.59 13.53 8.63
CA LEU A 175 6.76 13.09 10.02
C LEU A 175 7.88 12.07 10.19
N MET A 176 8.11 11.20 9.20
CA MET A 176 9.24 10.26 9.22
C MET A 176 10.59 10.98 9.16
N GLU A 177 10.71 12.03 8.35
CA GLU A 177 11.92 12.86 8.29
C GLU A 177 12.13 13.66 9.57
N GLU A 178 11.07 14.28 10.11
CA GLU A 178 11.15 15.10 11.32
C GLU A 178 11.48 14.29 12.58
N LEU A 179 10.97 13.07 12.69
CA LEU A 179 11.09 12.23 13.87
C LEU A 179 12.16 11.12 13.72
N ASP A 180 12.80 11.02 12.53
CA ASP A 180 13.74 9.94 12.19
C ASP A 180 13.17 8.54 12.55
N SER A 181 11.90 8.31 12.20
CA SER A 181 11.18 7.12 12.64
C SER A 181 10.25 6.53 11.56
N GLU A 182 10.53 5.30 11.16
CA GLU A 182 9.63 4.51 10.29
C GLU A 182 8.34 4.11 11.03
N GLN A 183 8.30 4.17 12.36
CA GLN A 183 7.12 3.85 13.18
C GLN A 183 5.92 4.79 12.91
N ILE A 184 6.15 5.92 12.24
CA ILE A 184 5.06 6.83 11.82
C ILE A 184 4.06 6.13 10.89
N SER A 185 4.55 5.32 9.95
CA SER A 185 3.67 4.54 9.07
C SER A 185 2.79 3.58 9.87
N ASP A 186 3.33 2.96 10.90
CA ASP A 186 2.62 2.05 11.80
C ASP A 186 1.61 2.81 12.67
N LEU A 187 2.00 3.98 13.20
CA LEU A 187 1.11 4.85 13.96
C LEU A 187 -0.12 5.25 13.11
N ILE A 188 0.10 5.71 11.89
CA ILE A 188 -0.98 6.12 10.99
C ILE A 188 -1.88 4.93 10.64
N ALA A 189 -1.33 3.75 10.34
CA ALA A 189 -2.11 2.56 10.08
C ALA A 189 -2.99 2.17 11.28
N TYR A 190 -2.46 2.23 12.50
CA TYR A 190 -3.21 1.99 13.73
C TYR A 190 -4.33 3.01 13.94
N LEU A 191 -4.03 4.30 13.79
CA LEU A 191 -5.01 5.37 13.95
C LEU A 191 -6.16 5.23 12.96
N LYS A 192 -5.88 4.94 11.68
CA LYS A 192 -6.88 4.67 10.65
C LYS A 192 -7.82 3.54 11.03
N GLN A 193 -7.24 2.44 11.48
CA GLN A 193 -8.03 1.29 11.93
C GLN A 193 -8.96 1.69 13.07
N LYS A 194 -8.46 2.41 14.09
CA LYS A 194 -9.27 2.83 15.23
C LYS A 194 -10.39 3.80 14.85
N VAL A 195 -10.13 4.69 13.91
CA VAL A 195 -11.16 5.58 13.34
C VAL A 195 -12.25 4.76 12.65
N ALA A 196 -11.87 3.83 11.77
CA ALA A 196 -12.82 3.01 11.02
C ALA A 196 -13.62 2.04 11.92
N GLU A 197 -12.96 1.37 12.90
CA GLU A 197 -13.62 0.45 13.84
C GLU A 197 -14.65 1.13 14.74
N ASN A 198 -14.37 2.35 15.19
CA ASN A 198 -15.18 3.03 16.20
C ASN A 198 -16.04 4.17 15.63
N GLY A 199 -15.94 4.46 14.33
CA GLY A 199 -16.66 5.57 13.70
C GLY A 199 -16.32 6.92 14.34
N LEU A 200 -15.04 7.15 14.65
CA LEU A 200 -14.59 8.37 15.34
C LEU A 200 -14.52 9.53 14.35
N ASP A 201 -15.26 10.59 14.61
CA ASP A 201 -15.33 11.82 13.81
C ASP A 201 -15.26 13.11 14.64
N ASP A 202 -15.08 12.97 15.96
CA ASP A 202 -14.99 14.06 16.92
C ASP A 202 -13.53 14.49 17.12
N PRO A 203 -13.16 15.76 16.85
CA PRO A 203 -11.77 16.22 16.93
C PRO A 203 -11.11 15.99 18.29
N ASP A 204 -11.82 16.20 19.40
CA ASP A 204 -11.28 16.06 20.73
C ASP A 204 -10.94 14.57 21.03
N LYS A 205 -11.82 13.65 20.59
CA LYS A 205 -11.57 12.21 20.73
C LYS A 205 -10.46 11.72 19.83
N LEU A 206 -10.32 12.27 18.62
CA LEU A 206 -9.22 11.97 17.72
C LEU A 206 -7.88 12.45 18.28
N GLU A 207 -7.85 13.65 18.88
CA GLU A 207 -6.65 14.17 19.56
C GLU A 207 -6.24 13.26 20.73
N GLU A 208 -7.20 12.81 21.54
CA GLU A 208 -6.96 11.89 22.64
C GLU A 208 -6.43 10.54 22.15
N LEU A 209 -7.00 10.01 21.06
CA LEU A 209 -6.54 8.78 20.38
C LEU A 209 -5.10 8.93 19.89
N VAL A 210 -4.75 10.03 19.21
CA VAL A 210 -3.38 10.28 18.71
C VAL A 210 -2.39 10.34 19.87
N LYS A 211 -2.69 11.09 20.94
CA LYS A 211 -1.85 11.20 22.13
C LYS A 211 -1.64 9.86 22.83
N GLN A 212 -2.69 9.06 22.95
CA GLN A 212 -2.61 7.74 23.56
C GLN A 212 -1.77 6.80 22.70
N ALA A 213 -2.02 6.73 21.38
CA ALA A 213 -1.28 5.86 20.47
C ALA A 213 0.22 6.24 20.43
N ALA A 214 0.55 7.52 20.32
CA ALA A 214 1.93 7.99 20.36
C ALA A 214 2.63 7.58 21.68
N LYS A 215 1.96 7.73 22.81
CA LYS A 215 2.50 7.30 24.10
C LYS A 215 2.72 5.77 24.17
N GLU A 216 1.81 4.97 23.65
CA GLU A 216 1.93 3.52 23.63
C GLU A 216 3.11 3.06 22.74
N MET A 217 3.39 3.80 21.69
CA MET A 217 4.52 3.56 20.78
C MET A 217 5.83 4.24 21.21
N ASP A 218 5.89 4.85 22.41
CA ASP A 218 7.03 5.59 22.94
C ASP A 218 7.49 6.74 22.01
N MET A 219 6.52 7.39 21.36
CA MET A 219 6.74 8.51 20.44
C MET A 219 6.42 9.84 21.12
N SER A 220 7.25 10.85 20.86
CA SER A 220 7.03 12.22 21.35
C SER A 220 6.61 13.10 20.18
N LEU A 221 5.33 13.44 20.12
CA LEU A 221 4.77 14.33 19.11
C LEU A 221 4.59 15.74 19.66
N THR A 222 4.85 16.74 18.84
CA THR A 222 4.51 18.14 19.13
C THR A 222 3.00 18.38 18.93
N ASP A 223 2.47 19.46 19.50
CA ASP A 223 1.07 19.85 19.32
C ASP A 223 0.72 20.09 17.82
N ALA A 224 1.68 20.59 17.04
CA ALA A 224 1.51 20.78 15.60
C ALA A 224 1.37 19.44 14.86
N GLN A 225 2.21 18.45 15.15
CA GLN A 225 2.15 17.11 14.57
C GLN A 225 0.86 16.37 14.96
N ILE A 226 0.43 16.52 16.23
CA ILE A 226 -0.86 16.00 16.69
C ILE A 226 -2.00 16.61 15.89
N SER A 227 -2.00 17.94 15.70
CA SER A 227 -3.04 18.62 14.91
C SER A 227 -3.07 18.14 13.46
N GLN A 228 -1.91 17.96 12.82
CA GLN A 228 -1.82 17.42 11.45
C GLN A 228 -2.39 16.00 11.34
N LEU A 229 -2.09 15.14 12.32
CA LEU A 229 -2.65 13.78 12.38
C LEU A 229 -4.19 13.83 12.60
N VAL A 230 -4.68 14.67 13.48
CA VAL A 230 -6.13 14.85 13.70
C VAL A 230 -6.83 15.31 12.42
N ASP A 231 -6.25 16.27 11.69
CA ASP A 231 -6.80 16.75 10.41
C ASP A 231 -6.85 15.62 9.36
N LEU A 232 -5.81 14.77 9.29
CA LEU A 232 -5.83 13.57 8.44
C LEU A 232 -6.94 12.61 8.86
N LEU A 233 -7.06 12.31 10.16
CA LEU A 233 -8.07 11.37 10.68
C LEU A 233 -9.49 11.88 10.46
N LEU A 234 -9.73 13.20 10.53
CA LEU A 234 -11.02 13.82 10.19
C LEU A 234 -11.38 13.68 8.69
N LYS A 235 -10.40 13.68 7.80
CA LYS A 235 -10.63 13.36 6.39
C LYS A 235 -10.95 11.88 6.22
N LEU A 236 -10.16 11.00 6.84
CA LEU A 236 -10.35 9.55 6.80
C LEU A 236 -11.72 9.11 7.36
N SER A 237 -12.20 9.74 8.43
CA SER A 237 -13.51 9.41 9.03
C SER A 237 -14.72 9.67 8.13
N LYS A 238 -14.53 10.48 7.09
CA LYS A 238 -15.57 10.78 6.09
C LYS A 238 -15.58 9.80 4.92
N LEU A 239 -14.52 8.98 4.79
CA LEU A 239 -14.42 7.97 3.74
C LEU A 239 -15.08 6.68 4.21
N ASP A 240 -15.71 5.96 3.26
CA ASP A 240 -16.25 4.62 3.52
C ASP A 240 -15.13 3.57 3.42
N ILE A 241 -14.29 3.51 4.46
CA ILE A 241 -13.15 2.60 4.51
C ILE A 241 -13.55 1.33 5.28
N ASP A 242 -13.40 0.15 4.64
CA ASP A 242 -13.65 -1.14 5.27
C ASP A 242 -12.59 -1.45 6.36
N ALA A 243 -13.00 -1.30 7.63
CA ALA A 243 -12.15 -1.55 8.79
C ALA A 243 -11.58 -2.98 8.81
N GLY A 244 -12.36 -3.99 8.39
CA GLY A 244 -11.91 -5.39 8.36
C GLY A 244 -10.77 -5.62 7.40
N LYS A 245 -10.78 -4.92 6.26
CA LYS A 245 -9.69 -4.98 5.27
C LYS A 245 -8.43 -4.28 5.75
N LEU A 246 -8.54 -3.16 6.44
CA LEU A 246 -7.41 -2.48 7.06
C LEU A 246 -6.70 -3.36 8.10
N VAL A 247 -7.46 -4.08 8.93
CA VAL A 247 -6.92 -5.01 9.94
C VAL A 247 -6.17 -6.17 9.31
N SER A 248 -6.77 -6.85 8.32
CA SER A 248 -6.16 -8.01 7.68
C SER A 248 -4.84 -7.64 6.99
N GLN A 249 -4.79 -6.48 6.37
CA GLN A 249 -3.62 -6.02 5.62
C GLN A 249 -2.50 -5.47 6.51
N ALA A 250 -2.83 -4.81 7.62
CA ALA A 250 -1.83 -4.45 8.62
C ALA A 250 -1.14 -5.71 9.15
N LYS A 251 -1.90 -6.76 9.47
CA LYS A 251 -1.35 -8.04 9.95
C LYS A 251 -0.42 -8.69 8.90
N GLU A 252 -0.82 -8.74 7.63
CA GLU A 252 0.03 -9.30 6.57
C GLU A 252 1.33 -8.52 6.36
N LEU A 253 1.31 -7.20 6.55
CA LEU A 253 2.52 -6.39 6.48
C LEU A 253 3.51 -6.79 7.56
N TYR A 254 3.04 -6.97 8.80
CA TYR A 254 3.89 -7.38 9.92
C TYR A 254 4.42 -8.80 9.74
N ASP A 255 3.58 -9.75 9.34
CA ASP A 255 3.98 -11.14 9.11
C ASP A 255 5.05 -11.25 8.00
N LYS A 256 4.93 -10.48 6.92
CA LYS A 256 5.92 -10.46 5.82
C LYS A 256 7.23 -9.76 6.17
N LEU A 257 7.19 -8.72 6.99
CA LEU A 257 8.41 -8.04 7.44
C LEU A 257 9.23 -8.93 8.38
N ASP A 258 8.55 -9.72 9.22
CA ASP A 258 9.19 -10.73 10.08
C ASP A 258 9.82 -11.86 9.24
N ASP A 259 9.15 -12.34 8.21
CA ASP A 259 9.66 -13.35 7.26
C ASP A 259 10.89 -12.88 6.45
N LEU A 260 10.99 -11.59 6.16
CA LEU A 260 12.12 -11.00 5.45
C LEU A 260 13.34 -10.73 6.35
N GLY A 261 13.26 -11.08 7.63
CA GLY A 261 14.35 -10.90 8.60
C GLY A 261 14.67 -9.41 8.85
N ILE A 262 13.78 -8.52 8.52
CA ILE A 262 13.82 -7.13 8.96
C ILE A 262 13.43 -7.17 10.45
N GLU A 263 14.46 -7.28 11.31
CA GLU A 263 14.28 -7.15 12.77
C GLU A 263 13.75 -5.75 13.06
N LEU A 264 12.44 -5.61 12.93
CA LEU A 264 11.74 -4.60 13.70
C LEU A 264 12.10 -4.88 15.14
N ASP A 265 12.43 -3.87 15.94
CA ASP A 265 12.70 -4.08 17.38
C ASP A 265 11.46 -4.72 18.01
N THR A 266 11.37 -6.05 17.83
CA THR A 266 10.21 -6.89 18.15
C THR A 266 9.86 -6.86 19.64
N LYS A 267 10.77 -6.34 20.49
CA LYS A 267 10.45 -6.12 21.89
C LYS A 267 9.55 -4.88 22.08
N LYS A 268 9.68 -3.86 21.24
CA LYS A 268 8.80 -2.67 21.30
C LYS A 268 7.53 -2.89 20.48
N VAL A 269 7.67 -3.43 19.27
CA VAL A 269 6.54 -3.73 18.36
C VAL A 269 5.77 -5.00 18.82
N GLY A 270 6.45 -6.03 19.33
CA GLY A 270 5.81 -7.27 19.80
C GLY A 270 4.84 -7.06 20.95
N ASN A 271 5.13 -6.13 21.88
CA ASN A 271 4.16 -5.75 22.92
C ASN A 271 2.96 -4.99 22.36
N PHE A 272 3.16 -4.20 21.30
CA PHE A 272 2.09 -3.49 20.61
C PHE A 272 1.21 -4.46 19.80
N VAL A 273 1.80 -5.31 18.96
CA VAL A 273 1.09 -6.34 18.19
C VAL A 273 0.37 -7.34 19.10
N THR A 274 0.99 -7.77 20.20
CA THR A 274 0.36 -8.71 21.16
C THR A 274 -0.82 -8.05 21.89
N ARG A 275 -0.72 -6.78 22.27
CA ARG A 275 -1.84 -6.02 22.85
C ARG A 275 -2.93 -5.76 21.81
N PHE A 276 -2.53 -5.46 20.57
CA PHE A 276 -3.39 -5.25 19.44
C PHE A 276 -4.23 -6.51 19.10
N VAL A 277 -3.57 -7.68 18.99
CA VAL A 277 -4.25 -8.96 18.78
C VAL A 277 -5.15 -9.34 19.97
N SER A 278 -4.74 -9.04 21.20
CA SER A 278 -5.57 -9.32 22.37
C SER A 278 -6.81 -8.40 22.45
N SER A 279 -6.70 -7.13 22.03
CA SER A 279 -7.84 -6.21 21.96
C SER A 279 -8.86 -6.63 20.89
N ILE A 280 -8.38 -7.13 19.74
CA ILE A 280 -9.23 -7.72 18.70
C ILE A 280 -9.90 -8.99 19.21
N TRP A 281 -9.18 -9.84 19.94
CA TRP A 281 -9.72 -11.07 20.50
C TRP A 281 -10.82 -10.82 21.53
N GLU A 282 -10.65 -9.81 22.38
CA GLU A 282 -11.68 -9.38 23.35
C GLU A 282 -12.93 -8.81 22.64
N LEU A 283 -12.75 -8.08 21.55
CA LEU A 283 -13.86 -7.58 20.70
C LEU A 283 -14.63 -8.73 20.04
N ILE A 284 -13.94 -9.70 19.45
CA ILE A 284 -14.55 -10.89 18.85
C ILE A 284 -15.31 -11.71 19.91
N GLN A 285 -14.75 -11.89 21.11
CA GLN A 285 -15.45 -12.56 22.21
C GLN A 285 -16.68 -11.77 22.70
N GLY A 286 -16.60 -10.45 22.73
CA GLY A 286 -17.73 -9.58 23.08
C GLY A 286 -18.89 -9.65 22.08
N PHE A 287 -18.60 -9.90 20.80
CA PHE A 287 -19.62 -10.14 19.76
C PHE A 287 -20.24 -11.54 19.87
N MET A 288 -19.42 -12.57 20.15
CA MET A 288 -19.88 -13.96 20.26
C MET A 288 -20.66 -14.28 21.57
N SER A 289 -20.58 -13.40 22.57
CA SER A 289 -21.28 -13.56 23.86
C SER A 289 -22.62 -12.78 23.95
N ARG A 290 -23.10 -12.23 22.83
CA ARG A 290 -24.38 -11.47 22.76
C ARG A 290 -25.52 -12.19 22.05
N ASP A 291 -25.38 -13.50 21.77
CA ASP A 291 -26.47 -14.38 21.36
C ASP A 291 -26.97 -15.26 22.52
#